data_4cfa8572201e4a18ca7e9812e8cd6126
#
_entry.id   4cfa8572201e4a18ca7e9812e8cd6126
#
_cell.length_a   1.000
_cell.length_b   1.000
_cell.length_c   1.000
_cell.angle_alpha   90.00
_cell.angle_beta   90.00
_cell.angle_gamma   90.00
#
_symmetry.space_group_name_H-M   'P 1'
#
loop_
_entity.id
_entity.type
_entity.pdbx_description
1 polymer ?
#
loop_
_entity_poly.entity_id
_entity_poly.type
_entity_poly.pdbx_seq_one_letter_code
_entity_poly.pdbx_strand_id
1 'polypeptide(L)'
;MSETPEIFSQFDISEHEKEKLVGEVIRYILFKTEQNSGCPIRREELTQLITGKGYRQRNLPAYVINEAKSKLSSIFGYELRELQRSRPCVSVNPGRASQSQQSVADAKSYILISQLPADIYRKFVEDTSSSHMTGFTFVVIGIIHLGGGKVTEESLWHHLRRLGLHENEENHPDFANTKLALEALVQKRYLQKEKVNGPEGSTVYYELAERALDGTIYDRIKEYVSQIVQKDVTSLEAD
;
A
#
# COMPACT_ATOMS: atom_id res chain seq x y z
N MET A 1 25.71 4.98 28.73
CA MET A 1 26.87 4.18 28.30
C MET A 1 26.41 3.38 27.09
N SER A 2 26.93 3.76 25.96
CA SER A 2 26.54 3.36 24.59
C SER A 2 27.14 2.02 24.23
N GLU A 3 26.29 1.04 23.99
CA GLU A 3 26.69 -0.23 23.38
C GLU A 3 26.26 -0.23 21.91
N THR A 4 27.12 0.24 21.03
CA THR A 4 27.02 -0.03 19.58
C THR A 4 28.37 0.12 18.90
N PRO A 5 29.30 -0.84 19.06
CA PRO A 5 30.38 -0.94 18.08
C PRO A 5 30.62 -2.33 17.48
N GLU A 6 29.86 -3.41 17.80
CA GLU A 6 30.28 -4.77 17.39
C GLU A 6 29.66 -5.29 16.08
N ILE A 7 28.66 -4.64 15.50
CA ILE A 7 28.03 -5.10 14.25
C ILE A 7 28.83 -4.65 13.00
N PHE A 8 29.71 -3.68 13.15
CA PHE A 8 30.37 -3.02 12.01
C PHE A 8 31.53 -3.78 11.39
N SER A 9 32.10 -4.79 12.06
CA SER A 9 33.22 -5.60 11.52
C SER A 9 32.80 -6.80 10.65
N GLN A 10 31.49 -6.98 10.45
CA GLN A 10 30.96 -8.19 9.79
C GLN A 10 30.96 -8.14 8.26
N PHE A 11 31.17 -6.98 7.64
CA PHE A 11 31.19 -6.82 6.19
C PHE A 11 32.56 -6.36 5.71
N ASP A 12 33.12 -7.07 4.74
CA ASP A 12 34.40 -6.76 4.11
C ASP A 12 34.25 -5.63 3.05
N ILE A 13 33.62 -4.52 3.46
CA ILE A 13 33.42 -3.31 2.67
C ILE A 13 33.65 -2.07 3.53
N SER A 14 34.18 -1.02 2.91
CA SER A 14 34.42 0.25 3.62
C SER A 14 33.13 0.94 4.03
N GLU A 15 33.20 1.77 5.06
CA GLU A 15 32.04 2.56 5.53
C GLU A 15 31.51 3.48 4.42
N HIS A 16 32.39 4.07 3.64
CA HIS A 16 32.03 4.91 2.49
C HIS A 16 31.22 4.13 1.42
N GLU A 17 31.59 2.87 1.14
CA GLU A 17 30.85 2.03 0.22
C GLU A 17 29.47 1.65 0.76
N LYS A 18 29.34 1.38 2.06
CA LYS A 18 28.05 1.14 2.71
C LYS A 18 27.14 2.36 2.57
N GLU A 19 27.64 3.54 2.90
CA GLU A 19 26.87 4.78 2.76
C GLU A 19 26.44 5.05 1.31
N LYS A 20 27.31 4.78 0.33
CA LYS A 20 26.99 4.88 -1.07
C LYS A 20 25.85 3.93 -1.48
N LEU A 21 25.90 2.66 -1.04
CA LEU A 21 24.84 1.68 -1.30
C LEU A 21 23.52 2.10 -0.66
N VAL A 22 23.55 2.59 0.58
CA VAL A 22 22.35 3.11 1.26
C VAL A 22 21.76 4.30 0.48
N GLY A 23 22.59 5.25 0.05
CA GLY A 23 22.14 6.39 -0.75
C GLY A 23 21.52 5.98 -2.09
N GLU A 24 22.06 4.95 -2.74
CA GLU A 24 21.50 4.42 -4.00
C GLU A 24 20.16 3.74 -3.80
N VAL A 25 20.01 2.95 -2.72
CA VAL A 25 18.74 2.32 -2.36
C VAL A 25 17.69 3.37 -2.05
N ILE A 26 18.02 4.40 -1.26
CA ILE A 26 17.10 5.52 -0.97
C ILE A 26 16.66 6.21 -2.27
N ARG A 27 17.62 6.56 -3.13
CA ARG A 27 17.32 7.18 -4.42
C ARG A 27 16.40 6.31 -5.26
N TYR A 28 16.70 5.00 -5.36
CA TYR A 28 15.86 4.06 -6.09
C TYR A 28 14.43 4.02 -5.55
N ILE A 29 14.26 3.93 -4.22
CA ILE A 29 12.95 3.89 -3.58
C ILE A 29 12.15 5.15 -3.88
N LEU A 30 12.75 6.34 -3.72
CA LEU A 30 12.07 7.61 -3.97
C LEU A 30 11.64 7.76 -5.43
N PHE A 31 12.54 7.54 -6.37
CA PHE A 31 12.23 7.64 -7.80
C PHE A 31 11.23 6.59 -8.27
N LYS A 32 11.38 5.34 -7.79
CA LYS A 32 10.48 4.26 -8.15
C LYS A 32 9.06 4.48 -7.63
N THR A 33 8.94 5.00 -6.42
CA THR A 33 7.64 5.36 -5.83
C THR A 33 6.93 6.42 -6.67
N GLU A 34 7.65 7.45 -7.11
CA GLU A 34 7.10 8.50 -7.96
C GLU A 34 6.71 7.96 -9.34
N GLN A 35 7.61 7.27 -10.03
CA GLN A 35 7.36 6.72 -11.36
C GLN A 35 6.19 5.74 -11.39
N ASN A 36 6.03 4.92 -10.37
CA ASN A 36 4.97 3.91 -10.28
C ASN A 36 3.74 4.39 -9.49
N SER A 37 3.59 5.70 -9.30
CA SER A 37 2.44 6.27 -8.57
C SER A 37 2.19 5.61 -7.21
N GLY A 38 3.25 5.29 -6.47
CA GLY A 38 3.17 4.71 -5.13
C GLY A 38 2.94 3.19 -5.08
N CYS A 39 3.06 2.47 -6.18
CA CYS A 39 2.97 1.01 -6.17
C CYS A 39 4.10 0.35 -5.36
N PRO A 40 3.86 -0.87 -4.83
CA PRO A 40 4.85 -1.57 -4.03
C PRO A 40 6.16 -1.85 -4.75
N ILE A 41 7.27 -1.76 -4.02
CA ILE A 41 8.62 -2.10 -4.47
C ILE A 41 8.97 -3.46 -3.90
N ARG A 42 9.44 -4.39 -4.73
CA ARG A 42 9.83 -5.72 -4.28
C ARG A 42 11.19 -5.69 -3.60
N ARG A 43 11.34 -6.47 -2.53
CA ARG A 43 12.64 -6.63 -1.87
C ARG A 43 13.72 -7.16 -2.82
N GLU A 44 13.32 -8.01 -3.76
CA GLU A 44 14.22 -8.57 -4.77
C GLU A 44 14.86 -7.48 -5.63
N GLU A 45 14.09 -6.45 -6.03
CA GLU A 45 14.60 -5.30 -6.80
C GLU A 45 15.69 -4.57 -6.01
N LEU A 46 15.46 -4.32 -4.71
CA LEU A 46 16.44 -3.69 -3.83
C LEU A 46 17.68 -4.57 -3.62
N THR A 47 17.47 -5.89 -3.48
CA THR A 47 18.56 -6.84 -3.34
C THR A 47 19.42 -6.89 -4.60
N GLN A 48 18.81 -6.92 -5.78
CA GLN A 48 19.54 -6.90 -7.06
C GLN A 48 20.34 -5.60 -7.25
N LEU A 49 19.81 -4.46 -6.84
CA LEU A 49 20.52 -3.19 -6.88
C LEU A 49 21.82 -3.24 -6.07
N ILE A 50 21.82 -3.92 -4.92
CA ILE A 50 22.97 -4.06 -4.03
C ILE A 50 23.92 -5.11 -4.54
N THR A 51 23.44 -6.32 -4.86
CA THR A 51 24.27 -7.47 -5.25
C THR A 51 24.79 -7.37 -6.67
N GLY A 52 24.12 -6.67 -7.57
CA GLY A 52 24.51 -6.46 -8.96
C GLY A 52 25.87 -5.75 -9.13
N LYS A 53 26.38 -5.13 -8.06
CA LYS A 53 27.70 -4.50 -8.01
C LYS A 53 28.84 -5.43 -7.57
N GLY A 54 28.59 -6.72 -7.50
CA GLY A 54 29.61 -7.69 -7.12
C GLY A 54 29.67 -8.04 -5.65
N TYR A 55 28.85 -7.42 -4.81
CA TYR A 55 28.78 -7.73 -3.38
C TYR A 55 27.98 -9.01 -3.14
N ARG A 56 28.68 -10.09 -2.72
CA ARG A 56 28.07 -11.44 -2.52
C ARG A 56 27.75 -11.77 -1.06
N GLN A 57 27.88 -10.81 -0.16
CA GLN A 57 27.66 -11.05 1.27
C GLN A 57 26.17 -11.21 1.58
N ARG A 58 25.78 -12.36 2.15
CA ARG A 58 24.39 -12.78 2.34
C ARG A 58 23.55 -11.78 3.13
N ASN A 59 24.14 -11.16 4.17
CA ASN A 59 23.40 -10.26 5.08
C ASN A 59 23.48 -8.78 4.68
N LEU A 60 24.32 -8.42 3.71
CA LEU A 60 24.51 -7.04 3.29
C LEU A 60 23.22 -6.38 2.76
N PRO A 61 22.41 -7.03 1.92
CA PRO A 61 21.14 -6.42 1.45
C PRO A 61 20.19 -6.10 2.60
N ALA A 62 20.07 -6.97 3.60
CA ALA A 62 19.23 -6.72 4.76
C ALA A 62 19.71 -5.52 5.57
N TYR A 63 21.01 -5.41 5.80
CA TYR A 63 21.63 -4.28 6.49
C TYR A 63 21.38 -2.97 5.74
N VAL A 64 21.70 -2.91 4.44
CA VAL A 64 21.54 -1.70 3.61
C VAL A 64 20.08 -1.25 3.53
N ILE A 65 19.13 -2.19 3.39
CA ILE A 65 17.70 -1.87 3.38
C ILE A 65 17.24 -1.31 4.74
N ASN A 66 17.71 -1.85 5.86
CA ASN A 66 17.38 -1.36 7.19
C ASN A 66 17.96 0.04 7.45
N GLU A 67 19.21 0.29 7.04
CA GLU A 67 19.80 1.63 7.09
C GLU A 67 19.07 2.64 6.22
N ALA A 68 18.69 2.23 4.99
CA ALA A 68 17.89 3.06 4.11
C ALA A 68 16.52 3.39 4.74
N LYS A 69 15.87 2.42 5.39
CA LYS A 69 14.61 2.60 6.11
C LYS A 69 14.77 3.61 7.25
N SER A 70 15.83 3.51 8.05
CA SER A 70 16.13 4.44 9.13
C SER A 70 16.35 5.87 8.63
N LYS A 71 17.16 6.03 7.57
CA LYS A 71 17.44 7.36 6.97
C LYS A 71 16.22 7.95 6.26
N LEU A 72 15.39 7.14 5.61
CA LEU A 72 14.12 7.59 5.02
C LEU A 72 13.21 8.18 6.10
N SER A 73 13.12 7.54 7.26
CA SER A 73 12.29 8.05 8.36
C SER A 73 12.90 9.31 9.01
N SER A 74 14.17 9.25 9.38
CA SER A 74 14.79 10.32 10.19
C SER A 74 15.14 11.59 9.39
N ILE A 75 15.43 11.48 8.08
CA ILE A 75 15.89 12.59 7.26
C ILE A 75 14.80 13.06 6.28
N PHE A 76 14.11 12.12 5.65
CA PHE A 76 13.15 12.43 4.58
C PHE A 76 11.69 12.45 5.05
N GLY A 77 11.39 12.03 6.27
CA GLY A 77 10.03 11.98 6.80
C GLY A 77 9.14 10.94 6.09
N TYR A 78 9.72 9.83 5.65
CA TYR A 78 9.00 8.71 5.04
C TYR A 78 9.19 7.42 5.84
N GLU A 79 8.12 6.69 6.03
CA GLU A 79 8.14 5.31 6.52
C GLU A 79 8.20 4.32 5.34
N LEU A 80 9.22 3.46 5.32
CA LEU A 80 9.26 2.32 4.42
C LEU A 80 8.61 1.12 5.12
N ARG A 81 7.31 0.90 4.83
CA ARG A 81 6.50 -0.16 5.47
C ARG A 81 6.54 -1.44 4.66
N GLU A 82 6.83 -2.55 5.35
CA GLU A 82 6.76 -3.89 4.76
C GLU A 82 5.29 -4.33 4.64
N LEU A 83 4.90 -4.82 3.45
CA LEU A 83 3.56 -5.32 3.23
C LEU A 83 3.39 -6.70 3.87
N GLN A 84 2.32 -6.83 4.64
CA GLN A 84 1.89 -8.13 5.11
C GLN A 84 1.21 -8.87 3.97
N ARG A 85 1.67 -10.07 3.65
CA ARG A 85 0.99 -10.91 2.68
C ARG A 85 -0.32 -11.42 3.26
N SER A 86 -1.41 -11.16 2.57
CA SER A 86 -2.57 -12.04 2.66
C SER A 86 -2.12 -13.41 2.13
N ARG A 87 -2.23 -14.43 2.97
CA ARG A 87 -2.04 -15.81 2.51
C ARG A 87 -3.03 -16.05 1.37
N PRO A 88 -2.61 -16.50 0.18
CA PRO A 88 -3.56 -17.03 -0.78
C PRO A 88 -4.30 -18.15 -0.06
N CYS A 89 -5.65 -18.11 -0.08
CA CYS A 89 -6.47 -19.21 0.40
C CYS A 89 -6.05 -20.46 -0.39
N VAL A 90 -5.28 -21.31 0.24
CA VAL A 90 -4.98 -22.64 -0.30
C VAL A 90 -6.29 -23.40 -0.20
N SER A 91 -6.98 -23.60 -1.32
CA SER A 91 -8.02 -24.60 -1.42
C SER A 91 -7.36 -25.93 -1.10
N VAL A 92 -7.68 -26.48 0.07
CA VAL A 92 -7.23 -27.81 0.48
C VAL A 92 -7.97 -28.81 -0.40
N ASN A 93 -7.38 -29.18 -1.54
CA ASN A 93 -7.73 -30.40 -2.23
C ASN A 93 -6.94 -31.54 -1.58
N PRO A 94 -7.59 -32.47 -0.82
CA PRO A 94 -6.91 -33.63 -0.26
C PRO A 94 -6.71 -34.66 -1.37
N GLY A 95 -5.60 -34.60 -2.08
CA GLY A 95 -5.36 -35.65 -3.08
C GLY A 95 -4.31 -35.39 -4.14
N ARG A 96 -3.25 -34.64 -3.87
CA ARG A 96 -2.01 -34.77 -4.66
C ARG A 96 -0.83 -34.16 -3.92
N ALA A 97 -0.12 -34.97 -3.17
CA ALA A 97 1.24 -34.68 -2.75
C ALA A 97 2.12 -34.62 -4.00
N SER A 98 2.42 -33.46 -4.49
CA SER A 98 3.46 -33.22 -5.50
C SER A 98 4.39 -32.15 -4.97
N GLN A 99 5.61 -32.60 -4.74
CA GLN A 99 6.81 -31.82 -4.48
C GLN A 99 6.95 -30.62 -5.44
N SER A 100 6.47 -29.47 -5.01
CA SER A 100 6.92 -28.18 -5.46
C SER A 100 6.53 -27.11 -4.44
N GLN A 101 6.76 -27.42 -3.14
CA GLN A 101 6.84 -26.42 -2.08
C GLN A 101 8.22 -25.73 -2.15
N GLN A 102 8.60 -25.23 -3.29
CA GLN A 102 9.72 -24.32 -3.38
C GLN A 102 9.19 -22.88 -3.45
N SER A 103 9.26 -22.22 -2.30
CA SER A 103 9.47 -20.79 -2.11
C SER A 103 8.50 -19.82 -2.83
N VAL A 104 7.22 -19.91 -2.54
CA VAL A 104 6.36 -18.71 -2.48
C VAL A 104 6.55 -18.00 -1.12
N ALA A 105 7.48 -18.52 -0.31
CA ALA A 105 7.93 -17.87 0.91
C ALA A 105 8.72 -16.61 0.53
N ASP A 106 8.23 -15.47 1.03
CA ASP A 106 8.98 -14.23 1.22
C ASP A 106 9.34 -13.34 0.03
N ALA A 107 8.51 -13.18 -0.97
CA ALA A 107 8.62 -11.97 -1.77
C ALA A 107 8.08 -10.77 -0.95
N LYS A 108 8.89 -10.31 0.01
CA LYS A 108 8.62 -9.10 0.76
C LYS A 108 8.54 -7.93 -0.19
N SER A 109 7.55 -7.08 0.00
CA SER A 109 7.38 -5.85 -0.75
C SER A 109 7.24 -4.68 0.22
N TYR A 110 7.58 -3.50 -0.22
CA TYR A 110 7.56 -2.30 0.59
C TYR A 110 6.73 -1.22 -0.08
N ILE A 111 6.03 -0.43 0.72
CA ILE A 111 5.43 0.85 0.30
C ILE A 111 6.08 1.99 1.06
N LEU A 112 6.14 3.15 0.42
CA LEU A 112 6.60 4.38 1.03
C LEU A 112 5.39 5.19 1.49
N ILE A 113 5.36 5.57 2.77
CA ILE A 113 4.27 6.35 3.39
C ILE A 113 4.87 7.64 3.95
N SER A 114 4.24 8.78 3.66
CA SER A 114 4.66 10.06 4.23
C SER A 114 4.31 10.11 5.71
N GLN A 115 5.25 10.56 6.53
CA GLN A 115 5.07 10.84 7.95
C GLN A 115 4.78 12.32 8.23
N LEU A 116 4.63 13.13 7.17
CA LEU A 116 4.31 14.54 7.33
C LEU A 116 2.90 14.71 7.93
N PRO A 117 2.71 15.67 8.83
CA PRO A 117 1.39 16.06 9.30
C PRO A 117 0.45 16.35 8.11
N ALA A 118 -0.82 15.99 8.24
CA ALA A 118 -1.78 16.04 7.14
C ALA A 118 -2.00 17.47 6.58
N ASP A 119 -1.92 18.48 7.44
CA ASP A 119 -2.02 19.90 7.05
C ASP A 119 -0.81 20.35 6.22
N ILE A 120 0.40 19.93 6.61
CA ILE A 120 1.63 20.22 5.88
C ILE A 120 1.64 19.50 4.53
N TYR A 121 1.26 18.21 4.53
CA TYR A 121 1.18 17.43 3.31
C TYR A 121 0.20 18.07 2.31
N ARG A 122 -0.99 18.44 2.76
CA ARG A 122 -2.02 19.09 1.93
C ARG A 122 -1.54 20.43 1.35
N LYS A 123 -0.83 21.21 2.15
CA LYS A 123 -0.42 22.56 1.74
C LYS A 123 0.74 22.58 0.75
N PHE A 124 1.67 21.61 0.85
CA PHE A 124 2.95 21.68 0.15
C PHE A 124 3.24 20.49 -0.77
N VAL A 125 2.55 19.36 -0.62
CA VAL A 125 2.85 18.12 -1.34
C VAL A 125 1.68 17.63 -2.17
N GLU A 126 0.43 17.84 -1.70
CA GLU A 126 -0.76 17.35 -2.39
C GLU A 126 -0.91 18.01 -3.76
N ASP A 127 -0.96 17.20 -4.81
CA ASP A 127 -1.23 17.67 -6.15
C ASP A 127 -2.73 17.85 -6.36
N THR A 128 -3.15 19.09 -6.57
CA THR A 128 -4.57 19.44 -6.81
C THR A 128 -5.10 18.86 -8.13
N SER A 129 -4.24 18.53 -9.08
CA SER A 129 -4.65 17.90 -10.35
C SER A 129 -5.22 16.50 -10.16
N SER A 130 -4.82 15.81 -9.09
CA SER A 130 -5.29 14.47 -8.73
C SER A 130 -6.44 14.44 -7.68
N SER A 131 -7.06 15.59 -7.39
CA SER A 131 -8.11 15.72 -6.35
C SER A 131 -9.31 14.80 -6.59
N HIS A 132 -9.69 14.56 -7.85
CA HIS A 132 -10.74 13.61 -8.23
C HIS A 132 -10.42 12.18 -7.78
N MET A 133 -9.16 11.72 -7.97
CA MET A 133 -8.73 10.40 -7.50
C MET A 133 -8.66 10.32 -5.97
N THR A 134 -8.29 11.41 -5.30
CA THR A 134 -8.32 11.48 -3.84
C THR A 134 -9.75 11.35 -3.33
N GLY A 135 -10.71 12.06 -3.92
CA GLY A 135 -12.13 11.96 -3.60
C GLY A 135 -12.69 10.56 -3.84
N PHE A 136 -12.41 9.97 -5.00
CA PHE A 136 -12.79 8.59 -5.31
C PHE A 136 -12.23 7.58 -4.30
N THR A 137 -10.93 7.72 -3.95
CA THR A 137 -10.28 6.88 -2.94
C THR A 137 -11.02 6.97 -1.60
N PHE A 138 -11.36 8.18 -1.17
CA PHE A 138 -12.08 8.41 0.08
C PHE A 138 -13.46 7.76 0.09
N VAL A 139 -14.22 7.92 -0.99
CA VAL A 139 -15.55 7.31 -1.16
C VAL A 139 -15.48 5.79 -1.10
N VAL A 140 -14.57 5.18 -1.85
CA VAL A 140 -14.42 3.72 -1.89
C VAL A 140 -13.99 3.16 -0.53
N ILE A 141 -13.02 3.78 0.14
CA ILE A 141 -12.60 3.37 1.48
C ILE A 141 -13.77 3.53 2.47
N GLY A 142 -14.53 4.62 2.38
CA GLY A 142 -15.70 4.88 3.23
C GLY A 142 -16.77 3.79 3.07
N ILE A 143 -17.12 3.40 1.84
CA ILE A 143 -18.07 2.31 1.55
C ILE A 143 -17.60 1.00 2.20
N ILE A 144 -16.34 0.63 2.00
CA ILE A 144 -15.79 -0.62 2.55
C ILE A 144 -15.71 -0.55 4.08
N HIS A 145 -15.32 0.59 4.65
CA HIS A 145 -15.30 0.80 6.10
C HIS A 145 -16.68 0.62 6.73
N LEU A 146 -17.71 1.26 6.16
CA LEU A 146 -19.10 1.13 6.60
C LEU A 146 -19.65 -0.28 6.40
N GLY A 147 -19.17 -1.00 5.39
CA GLY A 147 -19.47 -2.42 5.15
C GLY A 147 -18.74 -3.39 6.10
N GLY A 148 -18.07 -2.89 7.14
CA GLY A 148 -17.36 -3.73 8.12
C GLY A 148 -15.92 -4.08 7.73
N GLY A 149 -15.32 -3.35 6.78
CA GLY A 149 -13.93 -3.51 6.34
C GLY A 149 -13.74 -4.49 5.18
N LYS A 150 -14.80 -5.24 4.80
CA LYS A 150 -14.81 -6.19 3.67
C LYS A 150 -16.16 -6.17 2.98
N VAL A 151 -16.17 -6.02 1.66
CA VAL A 151 -17.40 -6.04 0.84
C VAL A 151 -17.19 -6.89 -0.41
N THR A 152 -18.29 -7.45 -0.95
CA THR A 152 -18.24 -8.12 -2.24
C THR A 152 -18.11 -7.10 -3.38
N GLU A 153 -17.51 -7.52 -4.51
CA GLU A 153 -17.39 -6.69 -5.71
C GLU A 153 -18.76 -6.20 -6.19
N GLU A 154 -19.77 -7.06 -6.13
CA GLU A 154 -21.15 -6.72 -6.51
C GLU A 154 -21.74 -5.63 -5.60
N SER A 155 -21.56 -5.77 -4.27
CA SER A 155 -22.02 -4.77 -3.30
C SER A 155 -21.30 -3.43 -3.48
N LEU A 156 -19.99 -3.44 -3.70
CA LEU A 156 -19.23 -2.23 -3.97
C LEU A 156 -19.75 -1.50 -5.22
N TRP A 157 -19.94 -2.23 -6.34
CA TRP A 157 -20.49 -1.64 -7.56
C TRP A 157 -21.94 -1.19 -7.39
N HIS A 158 -22.74 -1.85 -6.55
CA HIS A 158 -24.08 -1.37 -6.22
C HIS A 158 -24.05 0.03 -5.58
N HIS A 159 -23.17 0.26 -4.62
CA HIS A 159 -23.02 1.56 -3.99
C HIS A 159 -22.44 2.62 -4.94
N LEU A 160 -21.43 2.27 -5.74
CA LEU A 160 -20.82 3.19 -6.71
C LEU A 160 -21.82 3.64 -7.77
N ARG A 161 -22.68 2.74 -8.27
CA ARG A 161 -23.76 3.08 -9.22
C ARG A 161 -24.77 4.09 -8.64
N ARG A 162 -25.06 4.02 -7.36
CA ARG A 162 -25.92 5.02 -6.69
C ARG A 162 -25.27 6.41 -6.63
N LEU A 163 -23.97 6.49 -6.74
CA LEU A 163 -23.20 7.73 -6.86
C LEU A 163 -22.96 8.16 -8.31
N GLY A 164 -23.56 7.45 -9.28
CA GLY A 164 -23.39 7.74 -10.70
C GLY A 164 -22.15 7.12 -11.36
N LEU A 165 -21.43 6.24 -10.65
CA LEU A 165 -20.22 5.59 -11.18
C LEU A 165 -20.55 4.18 -11.66
N HIS A 166 -20.37 3.93 -12.95
CA HIS A 166 -20.70 2.67 -13.58
C HIS A 166 -19.44 1.86 -13.96
N GLU A 167 -19.52 0.54 -13.78
CA GLU A 167 -18.40 -0.37 -14.07
C GLU A 167 -17.93 -0.34 -15.53
N ASN A 168 -18.90 -0.21 -16.45
CA ASN A 168 -18.65 -0.27 -17.90
C ASN A 168 -18.47 1.14 -18.52
N GLU A 169 -18.29 2.16 -17.71
CA GLU A 169 -18.09 3.52 -18.19
C GLU A 169 -16.62 3.74 -18.58
N GLU A 170 -16.38 3.81 -19.89
CA GLU A 170 -15.03 3.97 -20.45
C GLU A 170 -14.63 5.42 -20.66
N ASN A 171 -15.58 6.36 -20.58
CA ASN A 171 -15.38 7.78 -20.88
C ASN A 171 -15.92 8.68 -19.76
N HIS A 172 -15.70 8.32 -18.51
CA HIS A 172 -16.04 9.18 -17.38
C HIS A 172 -15.19 10.47 -17.44
N PRO A 173 -15.78 11.67 -17.26
CA PRO A 173 -15.04 12.94 -17.41
C PRO A 173 -13.83 13.06 -16.49
N ASP A 174 -13.90 12.52 -15.28
CA ASP A 174 -12.83 12.64 -14.28
C ASP A 174 -11.89 11.41 -14.24
N PHE A 175 -12.42 10.20 -14.50
CA PHE A 175 -11.66 8.94 -14.30
C PHE A 175 -11.30 8.24 -15.61
N ALA A 176 -11.80 8.70 -16.74
CA ALA A 176 -11.76 7.99 -18.02
C ALA A 176 -12.41 6.60 -17.92
N ASN A 177 -11.86 5.68 -17.14
CA ASN A 177 -12.41 4.36 -16.89
C ASN A 177 -12.50 4.09 -15.39
N THR A 178 -13.71 3.98 -14.85
CA THR A 178 -13.98 3.79 -13.42
C THR A 178 -13.42 2.47 -12.89
N LYS A 179 -13.43 1.43 -13.68
CA LYS A 179 -12.85 0.12 -13.31
C LYS A 179 -11.34 0.19 -13.16
N LEU A 180 -10.66 0.86 -14.09
CA LEU A 180 -9.22 1.07 -13.99
C LEU A 180 -8.86 1.96 -12.78
N ALA A 181 -9.68 2.95 -12.45
CA ALA A 181 -9.53 3.75 -11.25
C ALA A 181 -9.62 2.89 -9.98
N LEU A 182 -10.60 1.96 -9.92
CA LEU A 182 -10.71 1.01 -8.80
C LEU A 182 -9.51 0.05 -8.73
N GLU A 183 -9.05 -0.48 -9.86
CA GLU A 183 -7.86 -1.33 -9.91
C GLU A 183 -6.59 -0.58 -9.47
N ALA A 184 -6.47 0.71 -9.79
CA ALA A 184 -5.37 1.53 -9.32
C ALA A 184 -5.32 1.61 -7.78
N LEU A 185 -6.46 1.61 -7.08
CA LEU A 185 -6.50 1.58 -5.61
C LEU A 185 -5.95 0.26 -5.07
N VAL A 186 -6.20 -0.85 -5.76
CA VAL A 186 -5.62 -2.16 -5.40
C VAL A 186 -4.10 -2.16 -5.62
N GLN A 187 -3.64 -1.66 -6.76
CA GLN A 187 -2.21 -1.58 -7.07
C GLN A 187 -1.45 -0.69 -6.07
N LYS A 188 -2.04 0.45 -5.69
CA LYS A 188 -1.49 1.39 -4.71
C LYS A 188 -1.63 0.94 -3.25
N ARG A 189 -2.21 -0.21 -3.00
CA ARG A 189 -2.44 -0.78 -1.64
C ARG A 189 -3.34 0.05 -0.74
N TYR A 190 -4.33 0.74 -1.30
CA TYR A 190 -5.50 1.20 -0.54
C TYR A 190 -6.49 0.07 -0.33
N LEU A 191 -6.63 -0.79 -1.33
CA LEU A 191 -7.50 -1.96 -1.30
C LEU A 191 -6.70 -3.23 -1.53
N GLN A 192 -7.26 -4.33 -1.04
CA GLN A 192 -6.87 -5.68 -1.37
C GLN A 192 -8.04 -6.39 -2.02
N LYS A 193 -7.78 -7.08 -3.13
CA LYS A 193 -8.77 -7.90 -3.85
C LYS A 193 -8.53 -9.37 -3.53
N GLU A 194 -9.54 -10.05 -3.02
CA GLU A 194 -9.51 -11.47 -2.70
C GLU A 194 -10.58 -12.22 -3.49
N LYS A 195 -10.21 -13.34 -4.10
CA LYS A 195 -11.12 -14.23 -4.79
C LYS A 195 -11.34 -15.49 -3.97
N VAL A 196 -12.55 -15.70 -3.51
CA VAL A 196 -12.96 -16.88 -2.73
C VAL A 196 -13.77 -17.81 -3.61
N ASN A 197 -13.30 -19.07 -3.72
CA ASN A 197 -14.01 -20.09 -4.47
C ASN A 197 -14.98 -20.82 -3.53
N GLY A 198 -16.27 -20.71 -3.78
CA GLY A 198 -17.33 -21.40 -3.05
C GLY A 198 -18.02 -22.48 -3.90
N PRO A 199 -18.96 -23.25 -3.31
CA PRO A 199 -19.73 -24.28 -4.03
C PRO A 199 -20.57 -23.73 -5.17
N GLU A 200 -21.01 -22.48 -5.06
CA GLU A 200 -21.88 -21.79 -6.03
C GLU A 200 -21.10 -20.93 -7.03
N GLY A 201 -19.77 -20.98 -7.00
CA GLY A 201 -18.91 -20.19 -7.87
C GLY A 201 -17.83 -19.40 -7.13
N SER A 202 -17.17 -18.49 -7.82
CA SER A 202 -16.14 -17.65 -7.20
C SER A 202 -16.66 -16.24 -6.94
N THR A 203 -16.55 -15.80 -5.70
CA THR A 203 -16.91 -14.44 -5.27
C THR A 203 -15.65 -13.61 -5.05
N VAL A 204 -15.66 -12.39 -5.53
CA VAL A 204 -14.58 -11.43 -5.34
C VAL A 204 -14.95 -10.48 -4.21
N TYR A 205 -14.00 -10.26 -3.31
CA TYR A 205 -14.10 -9.34 -2.19
C TYR A 205 -13.05 -8.24 -2.28
N TYR A 206 -13.42 -7.05 -1.81
CA TYR A 206 -12.50 -5.95 -1.55
C TYR A 206 -12.39 -5.71 -0.05
N GLU A 207 -11.16 -5.58 0.43
CA GLU A 207 -10.82 -5.26 1.83
C GLU A 207 -9.93 -4.02 1.86
N LEU A 208 -9.91 -3.33 3.00
CA LEU A 208 -8.97 -2.24 3.23
C LEU A 208 -7.54 -2.78 3.36
N ALA A 209 -6.59 -2.15 2.66
CA ALA A 209 -5.18 -2.52 2.69
C ALA A 209 -4.35 -1.49 3.48
N GLU A 210 -3.04 -1.67 3.52
CA GLU A 210 -2.12 -1.00 4.45
C GLU A 210 -2.17 0.52 4.40
N ARG A 211 -2.38 1.13 3.21
CA ARG A 211 -2.50 2.58 3.09
C ARG A 211 -3.82 3.12 3.63
N ALA A 212 -4.90 2.38 3.44
CA ALA A 212 -6.21 2.79 3.94
C ALA A 212 -6.35 2.62 5.46
N LEU A 213 -5.58 1.69 6.03
CA LEU A 213 -5.49 1.45 7.47
C LEU A 213 -4.45 2.33 8.16
N ASP A 214 -3.74 3.16 7.42
CA ASP A 214 -2.83 4.14 7.99
C ASP A 214 -3.61 5.14 8.84
N GLY A 215 -3.15 5.38 10.08
CA GLY A 215 -3.90 6.13 11.10
C GLY A 215 -4.43 7.47 10.58
N THR A 216 -3.62 8.21 9.83
CA THR A 216 -3.98 9.52 9.28
C THR A 216 -5.18 9.46 8.32
N ILE A 217 -5.23 8.48 7.42
CA ILE A 217 -6.33 8.30 6.46
C ILE A 217 -7.56 7.74 7.17
N TYR A 218 -7.35 6.74 8.01
CA TYR A 218 -8.41 6.05 8.73
C TYR A 218 -9.17 6.96 9.70
N ASP A 219 -8.44 7.80 10.45
CA ASP A 219 -9.04 8.74 11.38
C ASP A 219 -9.84 9.85 10.66
N ARG A 220 -9.33 10.32 9.52
CA ARG A 220 -10.06 11.30 8.67
C ARG A 220 -11.35 10.72 8.10
N ILE A 221 -11.36 9.43 7.71
CA ILE A 221 -12.58 8.78 7.23
C ILE A 221 -13.61 8.66 8.34
N LYS A 222 -13.19 8.25 9.54
CA LYS A 222 -14.08 8.18 10.71
C LYS A 222 -14.69 9.55 11.04
N GLU A 223 -13.86 10.59 11.04
CA GLU A 223 -14.32 11.96 11.28
C GLU A 223 -15.34 12.40 10.24
N TYR A 224 -15.04 12.16 8.96
CA TYR A 224 -15.95 12.52 7.86
C TYR A 224 -17.28 11.76 7.93
N VAL A 225 -17.25 10.44 8.18
CA VAL A 225 -18.45 9.63 8.37
C VAL A 225 -19.27 10.14 9.55
N SER A 226 -18.63 10.48 10.67
CA SER A 226 -19.30 11.04 11.84
C SER A 226 -19.99 12.38 11.55
N GLN A 227 -19.36 13.24 10.76
CA GLN A 227 -19.95 14.52 10.34
C GLN A 227 -21.18 14.34 9.45
N ILE A 228 -21.19 13.35 8.55
CA ILE A 228 -22.35 13.04 7.70
C ILE A 228 -23.51 12.55 8.56
N VAL A 229 -23.26 11.57 9.44
CA VAL A 229 -24.28 11.01 10.33
C VAL A 229 -24.89 12.06 11.26
N GLN A 230 -24.08 12.96 11.82
CA GLN A 230 -24.57 14.04 12.67
C GLN A 230 -25.45 15.05 11.91
N LYS A 231 -25.12 15.35 10.65
CA LYS A 231 -25.95 16.24 9.82
C LYS A 231 -27.32 15.65 9.53
N ASP A 232 -27.40 14.36 9.27
CA ASP A 232 -28.67 13.68 8.99
C ASP A 232 -29.59 13.66 10.21
N VAL A 233 -29.05 13.50 11.42
CA VAL A 233 -29.82 13.51 12.67
C VAL A 233 -30.37 14.91 12.96
N THR A 234 -29.57 15.96 12.76
CA THR A 234 -30.01 17.35 12.98
C THR A 234 -31.02 17.84 11.95
N SER A 235 -31.06 17.30 10.75
CA SER A 235 -32.04 17.63 9.73
C SER A 235 -33.40 16.94 9.97
N LEU A 236 -33.44 15.84 10.69
CA LEU A 236 -34.66 15.11 11.04
C LEU A 236 -35.35 15.65 12.30
N GLU A 237 -34.67 16.45 13.12
CA GLU A 237 -35.23 17.12 14.30
C GLU A 237 -35.76 18.51 14.01
N ALA A 238 -35.61 19.02 12.79
CA ALA A 238 -36.03 20.38 12.39
C ALA A 238 -37.32 20.44 11.54
N ASP A 239 -37.97 19.30 11.26
CA ASP A 239 -39.29 19.16 10.65
C ASP A 239 -40.32 18.63 11.68
#